data_f28faf6d5b7b63626c9d73479513e6bd
#
_entry.id   f28faf6d5b7b63626c9d73479513e6bd
#
_cell.length_a   1.000
_cell.length_b   1.000
_cell.length_c   1.000
_cell.angle_alpha   90.00
_cell.angle_beta   90.00
_cell.angle_gamma   90.00
#
_symmetry.space_group_name_H-M   'P 1'
#
loop_
_entity.id
_entity.type
_entity.pdbx_description
1 polymer ?
#
loop_
_entity_poly.entity_id
_entity_poly.type
_entity_poly.pdbx_seq_one_letter_code
_entity_poly.pdbx_strand_id
1 'polypeptide(L)'
;MIVATDESQLEGLKKYQKQAEINGVDDLRMLSRDELAELEPAVVSFAGFMSPSTGIIDSHGLMLAYLGDAENNGASLVLNSPVTGGAVTADGIQLEVGGADPMSIVCKTVINSAGHGAPIVSRAITGVPAATIPANYYAIGHYYTLTGKTPFNHLVYPVARQDWLGVHVTIDLGGRCKFGPDFSWRDSLDYRFDQSREARFYEAIRRYYPGLKDGALQPGYTGMRPRITGQGQEAVDFVIQDHTVHGVHGMVNLYGIESPGLTSSLAIGRYVGELIANDRR
;
A
#
# COMPACT_ATOMS: atom_id res chain seq x y z
N MET A 1 1.04 7.25 16.35
CA MET A 1 -0.17 7.52 17.16
C MET A 1 -1.38 7.67 16.24
N ILE A 2 -2.56 7.20 16.64
CA ILE A 2 -3.83 7.55 16.00
C ILE A 2 -4.55 8.53 16.93
N VAL A 3 -5.01 9.67 16.40
CA VAL A 3 -5.59 10.76 17.18
C VAL A 3 -6.97 11.17 16.67
N ALA A 4 -7.90 11.39 17.61
CA ALA A 4 -9.15 12.08 17.36
C ALA A 4 -8.95 13.58 17.62
N THR A 5 -9.37 14.42 16.69
CA THR A 5 -9.27 15.88 16.81
C THR A 5 -10.50 16.51 17.45
N ASP A 6 -11.60 15.77 17.51
CA ASP A 6 -12.84 16.17 18.16
C ASP A 6 -13.59 14.94 18.71
N GLU A 7 -14.63 15.19 19.52
CA GLU A 7 -15.42 14.16 20.20
C GLU A 7 -16.15 13.22 19.21
N SER A 8 -16.57 13.72 18.05
CA SER A 8 -17.30 12.93 17.05
C SER A 8 -16.46 11.76 16.48
N GLN A 9 -15.15 11.80 16.64
CA GLN A 9 -14.23 10.77 16.16
C GLN A 9 -13.94 9.66 17.18
N LEU A 10 -14.46 9.74 18.40
CA LEU A 10 -14.23 8.72 19.44
C LEU A 10 -14.71 7.33 19.02
N GLU A 11 -15.85 7.25 18.35
CA GLU A 11 -16.35 5.96 17.84
C GLU A 11 -15.42 5.37 16.77
N GLY A 12 -14.73 6.21 15.99
CA GLY A 12 -13.69 5.80 15.06
C GLY A 12 -12.49 5.17 15.78
N LEU A 13 -12.02 5.79 16.88
CA LEU A 13 -10.94 5.22 17.69
C LEU A 13 -11.32 3.85 18.26
N LYS A 14 -12.54 3.69 18.79
CA LYS A 14 -13.03 2.41 19.32
C LYS A 14 -13.07 1.32 18.25
N LYS A 15 -13.45 1.66 17.02
CA LYS A 15 -13.42 0.71 15.88
C LYS A 15 -12.01 0.24 15.57
N TYR A 16 -11.02 1.14 15.54
CA TYR A 16 -9.62 0.76 15.33
C TYR A 16 -9.10 -0.13 16.45
N GLN A 17 -9.40 0.21 17.72
CA GLN A 17 -9.02 -0.62 18.87
C GLN A 17 -9.62 -2.02 18.75
N LYS A 18 -10.92 -2.13 18.49
CA LYS A 18 -11.58 -3.43 18.33
C LYS A 18 -10.99 -4.23 17.18
N GLN A 19 -10.68 -3.59 16.05
CA GLN A 19 -10.06 -4.27 14.92
C GLN A 19 -8.64 -4.74 15.25
N ALA A 20 -7.88 -3.96 15.99
CA ALA A 20 -6.55 -4.33 16.45
C ALA A 20 -6.61 -5.59 17.36
N GLU A 21 -7.54 -5.63 18.30
CA GLU A 21 -7.78 -6.81 19.17
C GLU A 21 -8.10 -8.06 18.33
N ILE A 22 -8.99 -7.95 17.32
CA ILE A 22 -9.32 -9.05 16.41
C ILE A 22 -8.09 -9.52 15.64
N ASN A 23 -7.21 -8.61 15.27
CA ASN A 23 -5.98 -8.90 14.53
C ASN A 23 -4.83 -9.38 15.44
N GLY A 24 -5.05 -9.53 16.74
CA GLY A 24 -4.03 -9.98 17.71
C GLY A 24 -2.98 -8.91 18.04
N VAL A 25 -3.30 -7.63 17.85
CA VAL A 25 -2.45 -6.51 18.28
C VAL A 25 -2.81 -6.19 19.73
N ASP A 26 -1.89 -6.44 20.65
CA ASP A 26 -2.09 -6.37 22.10
C ASP A 26 -1.31 -5.25 22.78
N ASP A 27 -0.52 -4.47 22.02
CA ASP A 27 0.37 -3.44 22.55
C ASP A 27 -0.20 -2.01 22.44
N LEU A 28 -1.45 -1.84 21.99
CA LEU A 28 -2.07 -0.52 21.89
C LEU A 28 -2.27 0.11 23.26
N ARG A 29 -1.79 1.33 23.43
CA ARG A 29 -1.93 2.11 24.66
C ARG A 29 -2.82 3.32 24.43
N MET A 30 -3.99 3.33 25.06
CA MET A 30 -4.85 4.52 25.08
C MET A 30 -4.13 5.65 25.81
N LEU A 31 -4.24 6.85 25.26
CA LEU A 31 -3.61 8.06 25.80
C LEU A 31 -4.69 9.08 26.13
N SER A 32 -4.55 9.69 27.31
CA SER A 32 -5.31 10.87 27.68
C SER A 32 -4.87 12.08 26.86
N ARG A 33 -5.66 13.13 26.89
CA ARG A 33 -5.34 14.40 26.23
C ARG A 33 -4.02 14.99 26.72
N ASP A 34 -3.75 14.89 28.04
CA ASP A 34 -2.52 15.45 28.64
C ASP A 34 -1.30 14.63 28.22
N GLU A 35 -1.37 13.30 28.22
CA GLU A 35 -0.29 12.43 27.71
C GLU A 35 -0.02 12.68 26.23
N LEU A 36 -1.05 12.89 25.40
CA LEU A 36 -0.88 13.24 23.99
C LEU A 36 -0.18 14.59 23.81
N ALA A 37 -0.54 15.59 24.59
CA ALA A 37 0.08 16.91 24.57
C ALA A 37 1.54 16.89 25.04
N GLU A 38 1.87 16.02 25.99
CA GLU A 38 3.25 15.82 26.46
C GLU A 38 4.11 15.13 25.38
N LEU A 39 3.58 14.08 24.74
CA LEU A 39 4.30 13.33 23.70
C LEU A 39 4.45 14.10 22.40
N GLU A 40 3.41 14.84 21.99
CA GLU A 40 3.34 15.61 20.75
C GLU A 40 2.80 17.03 21.00
N PRO A 41 3.61 17.94 21.54
CA PRO A 41 3.17 19.30 21.91
C PRO A 41 2.63 20.11 20.72
N ALA A 42 3.03 19.77 19.50
CA ALA A 42 2.55 20.43 18.29
C ALA A 42 1.16 19.96 17.84
N VAL A 43 0.66 18.84 18.38
CA VAL A 43 -0.59 18.21 17.96
C VAL A 43 -1.73 18.60 18.91
N VAL A 44 -2.80 19.13 18.34
CA VAL A 44 -4.06 19.33 19.05
C VAL A 44 -4.94 18.09 18.84
N SER A 45 -5.22 17.38 19.94
CA SER A 45 -6.04 16.18 19.91
C SER A 45 -6.99 16.13 21.10
N PHE A 46 -8.09 15.42 20.93
CA PHE A 46 -9.10 15.18 21.96
C PHE A 46 -8.84 13.87 22.70
N ALA A 47 -8.49 12.83 21.97
CA ALA A 47 -8.13 11.50 22.47
C ALA A 47 -7.28 10.77 21.43
N GLY A 48 -6.66 9.67 21.81
CA GLY A 48 -5.90 8.85 20.87
C GLY A 48 -5.32 7.59 21.50
N PHE A 49 -4.56 6.87 20.70
CA PHE A 49 -3.74 5.76 21.20
C PHE A 49 -2.38 5.71 20.52
N MET A 50 -1.43 5.15 21.24
CA MET A 50 -0.11 4.80 20.74
C MET A 50 -0.12 3.35 20.28
N SER A 51 0.51 3.10 19.13
CA SER A 51 0.91 1.77 18.68
C SER A 51 2.43 1.69 18.74
N PRO A 52 3.01 1.15 19.82
CA PRO A 52 4.46 1.17 20.05
C PRO A 52 5.26 0.38 19.03
N SER A 53 4.67 -0.70 18.48
CA SER A 53 5.29 -1.55 17.46
C SER A 53 5.31 -0.93 16.06
N THR A 54 4.59 0.19 15.84
CA THR A 54 4.61 0.90 14.56
C THR A 54 5.93 1.66 14.39
N GLY A 55 6.54 1.50 13.22
CA GLY A 55 7.81 2.14 12.89
C GLY A 55 7.88 2.63 11.44
N ILE A 56 9.07 3.04 11.04
CA ILE A 56 9.41 3.41 9.67
C ILE A 56 10.49 2.47 9.15
N ILE A 57 10.53 2.28 7.84
CA ILE A 57 11.50 1.40 7.20
C ILE A 57 12.07 2.05 5.95
N ASP A 58 13.34 1.76 5.64
CA ASP A 58 13.90 1.98 4.32
C ASP A 58 13.31 0.93 3.35
N SER A 59 12.29 1.34 2.60
CA SER A 59 11.61 0.45 1.64
C SER A 59 12.53 -0.02 0.51
N HIS A 60 13.48 0.80 0.07
CA HIS A 60 14.46 0.43 -0.95
C HIS A 60 15.47 -0.57 -0.40
N GLY A 61 15.98 -0.33 0.81
CA GLY A 61 16.85 -1.27 1.51
C GLY A 61 16.17 -2.62 1.74
N LEU A 62 14.88 -2.62 2.11
CA LEU A 62 14.10 -3.85 2.26
C LEU A 62 13.99 -4.63 0.93
N MET A 63 13.68 -3.93 -0.18
CA MET A 63 13.62 -4.60 -1.50
C MET A 63 14.97 -5.16 -1.93
N LEU A 64 16.07 -4.44 -1.68
CA LEU A 64 17.43 -4.93 -1.95
C LEU A 64 17.79 -6.14 -1.09
N ALA A 65 17.38 -6.16 0.19
CA ALA A 65 17.57 -7.32 1.05
C ALA A 65 16.82 -8.55 0.52
N TYR A 66 15.55 -8.39 0.12
CA TYR A 66 14.80 -9.49 -0.50
C TYR A 66 15.42 -9.97 -1.79
N LEU A 67 15.91 -9.06 -2.65
CA LEU A 67 16.61 -9.43 -3.87
C LEU A 67 17.86 -10.22 -3.57
N GLY A 68 18.69 -9.76 -2.62
CA GLY A 68 19.91 -10.47 -2.22
C GLY A 68 19.63 -11.87 -1.68
N ASP A 69 18.60 -12.02 -0.85
CA ASP A 69 18.18 -13.35 -0.38
C ASP A 69 17.70 -14.25 -1.52
N ALA A 70 16.94 -13.70 -2.47
CA ALA A 70 16.47 -14.45 -3.63
C ALA A 70 17.65 -14.91 -4.51
N GLU A 71 18.59 -14.01 -4.80
CA GLU A 71 19.79 -14.32 -5.61
C GLU A 71 20.70 -15.35 -4.93
N ASN A 72 20.88 -15.27 -3.61
CA ASN A 72 21.60 -16.27 -2.82
C ASN A 72 20.94 -17.67 -2.89
N ASN A 73 19.65 -17.72 -3.21
CA ASN A 73 18.91 -18.96 -3.43
C ASN A 73 18.68 -19.29 -4.91
N GLY A 74 19.46 -18.69 -5.82
CA GLY A 74 19.49 -19.04 -7.24
C GLY A 74 18.48 -18.30 -8.12
N ALA A 75 17.81 -17.27 -7.61
CA ALA A 75 16.98 -16.40 -8.43
C ALA A 75 17.84 -15.46 -9.28
N SER A 76 17.25 -14.92 -10.36
CA SER A 76 17.87 -13.89 -11.19
C SER A 76 16.89 -12.76 -11.43
N LEU A 77 17.33 -11.52 -11.23
CA LEU A 77 16.56 -10.33 -11.61
C LEU A 77 16.83 -10.01 -13.07
N VAL A 78 15.78 -10.00 -13.89
CA VAL A 78 15.86 -9.61 -15.31
C VAL A 78 15.08 -8.33 -15.53
N LEU A 79 15.77 -7.24 -15.78
CA LEU A 79 15.19 -5.92 -16.01
C LEU A 79 14.81 -5.72 -17.49
N ASN A 80 13.91 -4.76 -17.76
CA ASN A 80 13.47 -4.40 -19.10
C ASN A 80 12.93 -5.57 -19.94
N SER A 81 12.39 -6.57 -19.27
CA SER A 81 11.88 -7.81 -19.85
C SER A 81 10.38 -7.98 -19.51
N PRO A 82 9.50 -7.15 -20.09
CA PRO A 82 8.07 -7.19 -19.79
C PRO A 82 7.44 -8.49 -20.29
N VAL A 83 6.57 -9.07 -19.47
CA VAL A 83 5.69 -10.15 -19.92
C VAL A 83 4.59 -9.53 -20.80
N THR A 84 4.58 -9.89 -22.07
CA THR A 84 3.65 -9.33 -23.07
C THR A 84 2.47 -10.24 -23.40
N GLY A 85 2.54 -11.51 -23.00
CA GLY A 85 1.51 -12.52 -23.24
C GLY A 85 1.93 -13.89 -22.76
N GLY A 86 1.15 -14.89 -23.15
CA GLY A 86 1.44 -16.28 -22.83
C GLY A 86 0.26 -17.21 -23.07
N ALA A 87 0.45 -18.47 -22.71
CA ALA A 87 -0.59 -19.50 -22.79
C ALA A 87 -0.39 -20.57 -21.70
N VAL A 88 -1.49 -21.09 -21.19
CA VAL A 88 -1.50 -22.31 -20.38
C VAL A 88 -1.35 -23.50 -21.34
N THR A 89 -0.35 -24.34 -21.11
CA THR A 89 -0.02 -25.50 -21.95
C THR A 89 0.01 -26.78 -21.11
N ALA A 90 0.15 -27.92 -21.77
CA ALA A 90 0.33 -29.20 -21.07
C ALA A 90 1.64 -29.29 -20.28
N ASP A 91 2.67 -28.55 -20.70
CA ASP A 91 4.00 -28.57 -20.08
C ASP A 91 4.19 -27.51 -19.00
N GLY A 92 3.21 -26.62 -18.80
CA GLY A 92 3.24 -25.51 -17.84
C GLY A 92 2.68 -24.23 -18.43
N ILE A 93 3.14 -23.10 -17.92
CA ILE A 93 2.68 -21.78 -18.35
C ILE A 93 3.76 -21.16 -19.23
N GLN A 94 3.48 -21.04 -20.52
CA GLN A 94 4.34 -20.34 -21.45
C GLN A 94 4.16 -18.83 -21.29
N LEU A 95 5.25 -18.10 -21.18
CA LEU A 95 5.27 -16.64 -21.13
C LEU A 95 6.03 -16.09 -22.33
N GLU A 96 5.45 -15.09 -22.97
CA GLU A 96 6.11 -14.28 -23.98
C GLU A 96 6.74 -13.05 -23.30
N VAL A 97 8.05 -12.98 -23.36
CA VAL A 97 8.86 -11.90 -22.76
C VAL A 97 9.32 -10.97 -23.88
N GLY A 98 8.96 -9.70 -23.77
CA GLY A 98 9.39 -8.64 -24.67
C GLY A 98 10.70 -7.99 -24.20
N GLY A 99 11.03 -6.85 -24.79
CA GLY A 99 12.23 -6.08 -24.47
C GLY A 99 13.27 -6.15 -25.59
N ALA A 100 14.56 -5.93 -25.25
CA ALA A 100 15.65 -5.91 -26.24
C ALA A 100 15.92 -7.30 -26.82
N ASP A 101 15.79 -8.34 -26.00
CA ASP A 101 16.00 -9.74 -26.38
C ASP A 101 14.71 -10.54 -26.14
N PRO A 102 13.71 -10.45 -27.04
CA PRO A 102 12.43 -11.15 -26.88
C PRO A 102 12.63 -12.68 -26.86
N MET A 103 11.91 -13.35 -25.95
CA MET A 103 11.96 -14.80 -25.82
C MET A 103 10.63 -15.38 -25.36
N SER A 104 10.47 -16.66 -25.56
CA SER A 104 9.39 -17.45 -24.96
C SER A 104 9.98 -18.44 -23.95
N ILE A 105 9.39 -18.50 -22.77
CA ILE A 105 9.83 -19.43 -21.71
C ILE A 105 8.64 -20.21 -21.17
N VAL A 106 8.85 -21.48 -20.83
CA VAL A 106 7.83 -22.31 -20.17
C VAL A 106 8.18 -22.42 -18.68
N CYS A 107 7.25 -21.98 -17.85
CA CYS A 107 7.38 -21.97 -16.40
C CYS A 107 6.51 -23.04 -15.77
N LYS A 108 7.03 -23.78 -14.78
CA LYS A 108 6.23 -24.69 -13.94
C LYS A 108 5.35 -23.90 -12.99
N THR A 109 5.82 -22.74 -12.56
CA THR A 109 5.11 -21.87 -11.63
C THR A 109 5.26 -20.42 -12.08
N VAL A 110 4.16 -19.66 -12.07
CA VAL A 110 4.11 -18.23 -12.34
C VAL A 110 3.42 -17.53 -11.17
N ILE A 111 4.12 -16.57 -10.56
CA ILE A 111 3.57 -15.69 -9.55
C ILE A 111 3.41 -14.31 -10.16
N ASN A 112 2.18 -13.93 -10.46
CA ASN A 112 1.87 -12.64 -11.03
C ASN A 112 1.70 -11.60 -9.91
N SER A 113 2.77 -10.89 -9.59
CA SER A 113 2.80 -9.78 -8.62
C SER A 113 3.05 -8.43 -9.29
N ALA A 114 2.53 -8.24 -10.51
CA ALA A 114 2.81 -7.07 -11.35
C ALA A 114 2.08 -5.77 -10.92
N GLY A 115 1.49 -5.70 -9.72
CA GLY A 115 0.81 -4.51 -9.22
C GLY A 115 -0.33 -4.05 -10.14
N HIS A 116 -0.25 -2.82 -10.65
CA HIS A 116 -1.20 -2.33 -11.67
C HIS A 116 -1.24 -3.17 -12.94
N GLY A 117 -0.15 -3.82 -13.28
CA GLY A 117 -0.04 -4.69 -14.44
C GLY A 117 -0.65 -6.07 -14.21
N ALA A 118 -0.92 -6.50 -12.98
CA ALA A 118 -1.32 -7.87 -12.71
C ALA A 118 -2.60 -8.31 -13.44
N PRO A 119 -3.70 -7.53 -13.48
CA PRO A 119 -4.86 -7.89 -14.29
C PRO A 119 -4.57 -7.88 -15.80
N ILE A 120 -3.65 -7.04 -16.26
CA ILE A 120 -3.25 -6.95 -17.67
C ILE A 120 -2.48 -8.21 -18.07
N VAL A 121 -1.50 -8.61 -17.28
CA VAL A 121 -0.72 -9.84 -17.50
C VAL A 121 -1.65 -11.06 -17.51
N SER A 122 -2.55 -11.18 -16.53
CA SER A 122 -3.48 -12.31 -16.49
C SER A 122 -4.37 -12.39 -17.74
N ARG A 123 -4.87 -11.25 -18.25
CA ARG A 123 -5.67 -11.22 -19.49
C ARG A 123 -4.87 -11.56 -20.73
N ALA A 124 -3.58 -11.30 -20.74
CA ALA A 124 -2.68 -11.60 -21.85
C ALA A 124 -2.25 -13.09 -21.92
N ILE A 125 -2.53 -13.87 -20.87
CA ILE A 125 -2.23 -15.31 -20.84
C ILE A 125 -3.47 -16.10 -21.24
N THR A 126 -3.44 -16.68 -22.42
CA THR A 126 -4.50 -17.56 -22.93
C THR A 126 -4.68 -18.77 -22.00
N GLY A 127 -5.92 -19.07 -21.64
CA GLY A 127 -6.24 -20.15 -20.70
C GLY A 127 -6.55 -19.68 -19.27
N VAL A 128 -6.25 -18.43 -18.92
CA VAL A 128 -6.72 -17.82 -17.66
C VAL A 128 -8.17 -17.34 -17.84
N PRO A 129 -9.12 -17.82 -17.03
CA PRO A 129 -10.54 -17.46 -17.21
C PRO A 129 -10.79 -15.97 -16.93
N ALA A 130 -11.29 -15.23 -17.90
CA ALA A 130 -11.52 -13.79 -17.78
C ALA A 130 -12.43 -13.40 -16.61
N ALA A 131 -13.37 -14.27 -16.22
CA ALA A 131 -14.29 -14.05 -15.10
C ALA A 131 -13.60 -14.00 -13.74
N THR A 132 -12.39 -14.55 -13.60
CA THR A 132 -11.61 -14.54 -12.34
C THR A 132 -10.70 -13.33 -12.23
N ILE A 133 -10.54 -12.53 -13.29
CA ILE A 133 -9.62 -11.39 -13.34
C ILE A 133 -10.39 -10.11 -12.97
N PRO A 134 -10.04 -9.46 -11.86
CA PRO A 134 -10.73 -8.25 -11.44
C PRO A 134 -10.51 -7.08 -12.42
N ALA A 135 -11.38 -6.10 -12.34
CA ALA A 135 -11.19 -4.82 -13.01
C ALA A 135 -9.96 -4.09 -12.41
N ASN A 136 -9.42 -3.15 -13.17
CA ASN A 136 -8.28 -2.34 -12.74
C ASN A 136 -8.70 -0.87 -12.68
N TYR A 137 -8.53 -0.27 -11.51
CA TYR A 137 -8.83 1.12 -11.28
C TYR A 137 -7.61 1.83 -10.71
N TYR A 138 -7.54 3.14 -10.89
CA TYR A 138 -6.40 3.94 -10.49
C TYR A 138 -6.82 4.99 -9.48
N ALA A 139 -6.11 5.06 -8.37
CA ALA A 139 -6.29 6.12 -7.40
C ALA A 139 -4.93 6.70 -7.00
N ILE A 140 -4.81 8.03 -7.09
CA ILE A 140 -3.59 8.74 -6.75
C ILE A 140 -3.66 9.32 -5.34
N GLY A 141 -2.54 9.28 -4.63
CA GLY A 141 -2.30 10.00 -3.40
C GLY A 141 -1.13 10.96 -3.55
N HIS A 142 -1.29 12.18 -3.06
CA HIS A 142 -0.25 13.20 -3.06
C HIS A 142 0.37 13.32 -1.68
N TYR A 143 1.65 13.67 -1.64
CA TYR A 143 2.38 13.96 -0.41
C TYR A 143 3.06 15.30 -0.51
N TYR A 144 2.92 16.11 0.54
CA TYR A 144 3.64 17.36 0.72
C TYR A 144 4.74 17.18 1.77
N THR A 145 5.86 17.85 1.58
CA THR A 145 6.96 17.90 2.54
C THR A 145 6.89 19.20 3.34
N LEU A 146 7.09 19.13 4.65
CA LEU A 146 7.21 20.31 5.50
C LEU A 146 8.58 20.95 5.32
N THR A 147 8.63 22.26 5.12
CA THR A 147 9.88 23.02 5.14
C THR A 147 10.38 23.24 6.56
N GLY A 148 11.69 23.14 6.77
CA GLY A 148 12.32 23.36 8.05
C GLY A 148 12.33 22.11 8.93
N LYS A 149 12.54 22.32 10.24
CA LYS A 149 12.62 21.23 11.22
C LYS A 149 11.23 20.67 11.50
N THR A 150 11.12 19.35 11.56
CA THR A 150 9.86 18.71 11.98
C THR A 150 9.51 19.06 13.41
N PRO A 151 8.26 19.43 13.71
CA PRO A 151 7.78 19.62 15.07
C PRO A 151 7.27 18.33 15.73
N PHE A 152 7.26 17.22 14.99
CA PHE A 152 6.71 15.95 15.44
C PHE A 152 7.80 14.98 15.87
N ASN A 153 7.51 14.19 16.90
CA ASN A 153 8.36 13.11 17.41
C ASN A 153 7.90 11.73 16.93
N HIS A 154 6.62 11.60 16.58
CA HIS A 154 5.99 10.35 16.16
C HIS A 154 5.23 10.51 14.83
N LEU A 155 4.89 9.37 14.21
CA LEU A 155 3.91 9.31 13.15
C LEU A 155 2.52 9.63 13.75
N VAL A 156 1.79 10.56 13.13
CA VAL A 156 0.47 10.98 13.61
C VAL A 156 -0.58 10.75 12.55
N TYR A 157 -1.58 9.93 12.86
CA TYR A 157 -2.67 9.58 11.99
C TYR A 157 -4.00 10.10 12.58
N PRO A 158 -4.55 11.18 12.03
CA PRO A 158 -5.91 11.60 12.41
C PRO A 158 -6.92 10.52 12.04
N VAL A 159 -7.92 10.31 12.89
CA VAL A 159 -9.03 9.39 12.57
C VAL A 159 -9.68 9.82 11.25
N ALA A 160 -9.80 8.87 10.32
CA ALA A 160 -10.42 9.10 9.03
C ALA A 160 -11.89 9.55 9.18
N ARG A 161 -12.33 10.44 8.30
CA ARG A 161 -13.75 10.84 8.16
C ARG A 161 -14.33 10.15 6.93
N GLN A 162 -15.66 10.10 6.81
CA GLN A 162 -16.34 9.46 5.67
C GLN A 162 -15.92 10.02 4.31
N ASP A 163 -15.51 11.28 4.27
CA ASP A 163 -15.12 12.02 3.07
C ASP A 163 -13.62 12.14 2.87
N TRP A 164 -12.79 11.63 3.83
CA TRP A 164 -11.34 11.81 3.80
C TRP A 164 -10.58 10.80 4.66
N LEU A 165 -9.53 10.19 4.11
CA LEU A 165 -8.65 9.25 4.83
C LEU A 165 -7.81 9.89 5.95
N GLY A 166 -7.84 11.22 6.10
CA GLY A 166 -6.96 11.98 6.95
C GLY A 166 -5.56 12.12 6.32
N VAL A 167 -4.98 13.32 6.44
CA VAL A 167 -3.59 13.55 6.01
C VAL A 167 -2.68 13.17 7.16
N HIS A 168 -1.92 12.10 7.00
CA HIS A 168 -1.03 11.56 8.02
C HIS A 168 0.25 12.38 8.11
N VAL A 169 0.88 12.38 9.29
CA VAL A 169 2.29 12.78 9.48
C VAL A 169 3.16 11.55 9.35
N THR A 170 4.11 11.60 8.43
CA THR A 170 5.19 10.62 8.31
C THR A 170 6.53 11.32 8.48
N ILE A 171 7.41 10.72 9.26
CA ILE A 171 8.79 11.19 9.44
C ILE A 171 9.68 10.16 8.74
N ASP A 172 10.51 10.59 7.78
CA ASP A 172 11.44 9.67 7.12
C ASP A 172 12.71 9.45 7.97
N LEU A 173 13.55 8.50 7.54
CA LEU A 173 14.80 8.18 8.23
C LEU A 173 15.79 9.36 8.29
N GLY A 174 15.63 10.36 7.44
CA GLY A 174 16.37 11.62 7.49
C GLY A 174 15.75 12.69 8.39
N GLY A 175 14.68 12.36 9.12
CA GLY A 175 13.98 13.27 10.03
C GLY A 175 13.09 14.31 9.31
N ARG A 176 12.80 14.15 8.01
CA ARG A 176 11.94 15.06 7.26
C ARG A 176 10.48 14.66 7.44
N CYS A 177 9.65 15.66 7.71
CA CYS A 177 8.21 15.47 7.84
C CYS A 177 7.52 15.53 6.48
N LYS A 178 6.64 14.57 6.24
CA LYS A 178 5.75 14.49 5.08
C LYS A 178 4.32 14.39 5.53
N PHE A 179 3.42 15.03 4.80
CA PHE A 179 1.97 14.97 5.00
C PHE A 179 1.32 14.26 3.83
N GLY A 180 0.48 13.28 4.10
CA GLY A 180 -0.22 12.53 3.07
C GLY A 180 -0.49 11.07 3.47
N PRO A 181 -1.06 10.31 2.54
CA PRO A 181 -1.59 10.80 1.27
C PRO A 181 -2.96 11.48 1.41
N ASP A 182 -3.36 12.20 0.38
CA ASP A 182 -4.75 12.38 0.04
C ASP A 182 -5.24 11.22 -0.84
N PHE A 183 -6.42 11.37 -1.44
CA PHE A 183 -6.99 10.35 -2.32
C PHE A 183 -7.78 11.01 -3.45
N SER A 184 -7.53 10.59 -4.70
CA SER A 184 -8.43 10.89 -5.83
C SER A 184 -8.36 9.82 -6.92
N TRP A 185 -9.47 9.61 -7.61
CA TRP A 185 -9.56 8.70 -8.74
C TRP A 185 -8.88 9.29 -9.98
N ARG A 186 -8.35 8.39 -10.84
CA ARG A 186 -7.78 8.70 -12.14
C ARG A 186 -8.30 7.70 -13.18
N ASP A 187 -8.39 8.14 -14.43
CA ASP A 187 -8.79 7.28 -15.55
C ASP A 187 -7.65 6.41 -16.08
N SER A 188 -6.42 6.79 -15.76
CA SER A 188 -5.21 6.10 -16.19
C SER A 188 -4.07 6.22 -15.17
N LEU A 189 -2.99 5.47 -15.40
CA LEU A 189 -1.77 5.52 -14.62
C LEU A 189 -1.03 6.84 -14.91
N ASP A 190 -1.30 7.86 -14.11
CA ASP A 190 -0.75 9.21 -14.25
C ASP A 190 -0.25 9.72 -12.90
N TYR A 191 1.08 9.84 -12.76
CA TYR A 191 1.77 10.27 -11.54
C TYR A 191 1.94 11.79 -11.43
N ARG A 192 1.39 12.58 -12.35
CA ARG A 192 1.57 14.06 -12.30
C ARG A 192 0.97 14.63 -11.02
N PHE A 193 1.79 15.46 -10.36
CA PHE A 193 1.40 16.14 -9.13
C PHE A 193 0.36 17.24 -9.42
N ASP A 194 -0.74 17.23 -8.68
CA ASP A 194 -1.79 18.24 -8.79
C ASP A 194 -1.64 19.28 -7.67
N GLN A 195 -1.04 20.43 -8.02
CA GLN A 195 -0.81 21.53 -7.07
C GLN A 195 -2.11 22.18 -6.56
N SER A 196 -3.23 22.06 -7.28
CA SER A 196 -4.51 22.63 -6.85
C SER A 196 -5.02 22.04 -5.52
N ARG A 197 -4.45 20.93 -5.09
CA ARG A 197 -4.82 20.22 -3.84
C ARG A 197 -4.22 20.84 -2.58
N GLU A 198 -3.27 21.77 -2.71
CA GLU A 198 -2.52 22.36 -1.59
C GLU A 198 -3.43 22.92 -0.50
N ALA A 199 -4.44 23.69 -0.89
CA ALA A 199 -5.39 24.31 0.06
C ALA A 199 -6.09 23.28 0.96
N ARG A 200 -6.44 22.12 0.40
CA ARG A 200 -7.07 21.01 1.15
C ARG A 200 -6.10 20.39 2.16
N PHE A 201 -4.81 20.32 1.82
CA PHE A 201 -3.79 19.85 2.75
C PHE A 201 -3.65 20.81 3.93
N TYR A 202 -3.56 22.12 3.69
CA TYR A 202 -3.53 23.12 4.78
C TYR A 202 -4.76 22.98 5.69
N GLU A 203 -5.94 22.88 5.12
CA GLU A 203 -7.18 22.71 5.89
C GLU A 203 -7.14 21.45 6.75
N ALA A 204 -6.78 20.31 6.20
CA ALA A 204 -6.76 19.05 6.89
C ALA A 204 -5.69 18.98 8.00
N ILE A 205 -4.48 19.44 7.70
CA ILE A 205 -3.36 19.41 8.65
C ILE A 205 -3.59 20.36 9.81
N ARG A 206 -4.13 21.55 9.56
CA ARG A 206 -4.40 22.55 10.62
C ARG A 206 -5.44 22.10 11.64
N ARG A 207 -6.24 21.08 11.37
CA ARG A 207 -7.17 20.50 12.35
C ARG A 207 -6.45 19.87 13.53
N TYR A 208 -5.27 19.29 13.30
CA TYR A 208 -4.46 18.69 14.37
C TYR A 208 -3.11 19.39 14.57
N TYR A 209 -2.64 20.17 13.60
CA TYR A 209 -1.43 20.99 13.70
C TYR A 209 -1.73 22.44 13.28
N PRO A 210 -2.37 23.24 14.15
CA PRO A 210 -2.76 24.62 13.84
C PRO A 210 -1.56 25.54 13.65
N GLY A 211 -0.37 25.15 14.13
CA GLY A 211 0.88 25.90 13.94
C GLY A 211 1.47 25.86 12.52
N LEU A 212 0.83 25.17 11.57
CA LEU A 212 1.30 25.11 10.19
C LEU A 212 1.20 26.47 9.52
N LYS A 213 2.36 27.06 9.16
CA LYS A 213 2.45 28.38 8.52
C LYS A 213 2.13 28.27 7.03
N ASP A 214 1.59 29.35 6.47
CA ASP A 214 1.41 29.49 5.01
C ASP A 214 2.76 29.37 4.30
N GLY A 215 2.80 28.72 3.13
CA GLY A 215 4.00 28.50 2.34
C GLY A 215 4.97 27.44 2.91
N ALA A 216 4.60 26.77 4.02
CA ALA A 216 5.47 25.75 4.63
C ALA A 216 5.38 24.38 3.93
N LEU A 217 4.37 24.15 3.11
CA LEU A 217 4.23 22.91 2.35
C LEU A 217 4.89 23.02 0.98
N GLN A 218 5.68 22.01 0.63
CA GLN A 218 6.29 21.88 -0.71
C GLN A 218 5.78 20.58 -1.36
N PRO A 219 5.46 20.59 -2.67
CA PRO A 219 5.14 19.37 -3.38
C PRO A 219 6.21 18.29 -3.16
N GLY A 220 5.79 17.11 -2.74
CA GLY A 220 6.68 15.97 -2.51
C GLY A 220 6.59 14.99 -3.68
N TYR A 221 5.90 13.88 -3.47
CA TYR A 221 5.72 12.84 -4.49
C TYR A 221 4.26 12.39 -4.54
N THR A 222 3.96 11.56 -5.53
CA THR A 222 2.66 10.90 -5.67
C THR A 222 2.83 9.38 -5.65
N GLY A 223 1.78 8.69 -5.23
CA GLY A 223 1.69 7.23 -5.33
C GLY A 223 0.37 6.83 -6.00
N MET A 224 0.40 5.78 -6.80
CA MET A 224 -0.81 5.20 -7.42
C MET A 224 -1.17 3.90 -6.73
N ARG A 225 -2.43 3.78 -6.32
CA ARG A 225 -2.95 2.57 -5.66
C ARG A 225 -3.56 1.63 -6.70
N PRO A 226 -3.15 0.35 -6.76
CA PRO A 226 -3.72 -0.65 -7.67
C PRO A 226 -5.08 -1.13 -7.14
N ARG A 227 -6.13 -0.33 -7.38
CA ARG A 227 -7.49 -0.64 -6.94
C ARG A 227 -8.17 -1.66 -7.86
N ILE A 228 -8.89 -2.59 -7.25
CA ILE A 228 -9.71 -3.60 -7.95
C ILE A 228 -11.22 -3.37 -7.78
N THR A 229 -11.59 -2.34 -7.03
CA THR A 229 -12.95 -1.81 -6.91
C THR A 229 -12.95 -0.34 -7.26
N GLY A 230 -14.00 0.10 -7.99
CA GLY A 230 -14.12 1.46 -8.51
C GLY A 230 -14.75 2.44 -7.53
N GLN A 231 -14.91 3.67 -8.01
CA GLN A 231 -15.55 4.73 -7.23
C GLN A 231 -16.99 4.35 -6.86
N GLY A 232 -17.35 4.53 -5.59
CA GLY A 232 -18.68 4.20 -5.07
C GLY A 232 -18.89 2.72 -4.74
N GLN A 233 -17.91 1.87 -5.01
CA GLN A 233 -17.91 0.46 -4.58
C GLN A 233 -17.25 0.31 -3.21
N GLU A 234 -17.68 -0.68 -2.45
CA GLU A 234 -17.02 -1.04 -1.20
C GLU A 234 -15.59 -1.51 -1.46
N ALA A 235 -14.66 -1.07 -0.61
CA ALA A 235 -13.28 -1.52 -0.68
C ALA A 235 -13.20 -2.99 -0.28
N VAL A 236 -12.46 -3.78 -1.06
CA VAL A 236 -12.18 -5.19 -0.76
C VAL A 236 -10.73 -5.35 -0.32
N ASP A 237 -10.45 -6.46 0.35
CA ASP A 237 -9.09 -6.84 0.74
C ASP A 237 -8.25 -7.26 -0.48
N PHE A 238 -6.97 -7.54 -0.27
CA PHE A 238 -6.09 -8.13 -1.27
C PHE A 238 -6.67 -9.41 -1.84
N VAL A 239 -6.58 -9.57 -3.14
CA VAL A 239 -7.08 -10.78 -3.82
C VAL A 239 -5.88 -11.60 -4.27
N ILE A 240 -5.65 -12.71 -3.58
CA ILE A 240 -4.61 -13.70 -3.90
C ILE A 240 -5.33 -14.96 -4.36
N GLN A 241 -5.13 -15.34 -5.62
CA GLN A 241 -5.82 -16.45 -6.26
C GLN A 241 -4.85 -17.51 -6.74
N ASP A 242 -5.16 -18.75 -6.46
CA ASP A 242 -4.48 -19.94 -6.98
C ASP A 242 -5.40 -20.76 -7.92
N HIS A 243 -4.98 -21.96 -8.28
CA HIS A 243 -5.74 -22.86 -9.15
C HIS A 243 -7.14 -23.20 -8.64
N THR A 244 -7.40 -23.13 -7.34
CA THR A 244 -8.74 -23.41 -6.77
C THR A 244 -9.78 -22.37 -7.21
N VAL A 245 -9.33 -21.16 -7.59
CA VAL A 245 -10.19 -20.07 -8.06
C VAL A 245 -10.26 -20.03 -9.59
N HIS A 246 -9.11 -20.11 -10.28
CA HIS A 246 -9.06 -19.92 -11.73
C HIS A 246 -8.76 -21.20 -12.52
N GLY A 247 -8.55 -22.34 -11.86
CA GLY A 247 -8.36 -23.63 -12.53
C GLY A 247 -7.01 -23.84 -13.22
N VAL A 248 -6.06 -22.88 -13.11
CA VAL A 248 -4.74 -22.96 -13.75
C VAL A 248 -3.70 -23.40 -12.74
N HIS A 249 -3.26 -24.65 -12.82
CA HIS A 249 -2.19 -25.16 -11.95
C HIS A 249 -0.85 -24.44 -12.18
N GLY A 250 -0.11 -24.23 -11.11
CA GLY A 250 1.17 -23.52 -11.16
C GLY A 250 1.06 -22.00 -11.23
N MET A 251 -0.17 -21.41 -11.22
CA MET A 251 -0.34 -19.97 -11.28
C MET A 251 -0.88 -19.40 -9.98
N VAL A 252 -0.25 -18.33 -9.49
CA VAL A 252 -0.77 -17.52 -8.38
C VAL A 252 -0.83 -16.06 -8.83
N ASN A 253 -2.00 -15.45 -8.70
CA ASN A 253 -2.22 -14.04 -9.05
C ASN A 253 -2.44 -13.20 -7.78
N LEU A 254 -1.75 -12.06 -7.70
CA LEU A 254 -1.87 -11.08 -6.63
C LEU A 254 -2.47 -9.79 -7.19
N TYR A 255 -3.69 -9.47 -6.79
CA TYR A 255 -4.39 -8.27 -7.24
C TYR A 255 -4.70 -7.35 -6.07
N GLY A 256 -4.67 -6.04 -6.33
CA GLY A 256 -5.06 -5.04 -5.35
C GLY A 256 -4.12 -4.92 -4.16
N ILE A 257 -2.86 -5.35 -4.29
CA ILE A 257 -1.86 -5.22 -3.22
C ILE A 257 -1.46 -3.75 -3.10
N GLU A 258 -2.21 -3.01 -2.29
CA GLU A 258 -1.95 -1.62 -1.94
C GLU A 258 -1.49 -1.50 -0.47
N SER A 259 -1.65 -0.34 0.19
CA SER A 259 -1.38 -0.24 1.64
C SER A 259 -2.36 -1.14 2.43
N PRO A 260 -1.88 -2.00 3.35
CA PRO A 260 -0.52 -2.12 3.91
C PRO A 260 0.35 -3.24 3.28
N GLY A 261 0.34 -3.42 1.97
CA GLY A 261 1.04 -4.50 1.27
C GLY A 261 2.54 -4.60 1.57
N LEU A 262 3.24 -3.46 1.73
CA LEU A 262 4.65 -3.48 2.10
C LEU A 262 4.86 -4.09 3.50
N THR A 263 4.06 -3.67 4.48
CA THR A 263 4.11 -4.20 5.86
C THR A 263 3.80 -5.70 5.89
N SER A 264 2.88 -6.16 5.05
CA SER A 264 2.45 -7.57 4.97
C SER A 264 3.29 -8.41 4.00
N SER A 265 4.29 -7.85 3.32
CA SER A 265 5.00 -8.50 2.22
C SER A 265 5.61 -9.86 2.58
N LEU A 266 6.22 -10.01 3.76
CA LEU A 266 6.74 -11.29 4.25
C LEU A 266 5.63 -12.33 4.49
N ALA A 267 4.50 -11.91 5.05
CA ALA A 267 3.37 -12.80 5.29
C ALA A 267 2.73 -13.23 3.95
N ILE A 268 2.60 -12.29 3.00
CA ILE A 268 2.13 -12.59 1.64
C ILE A 268 3.07 -13.59 0.96
N GLY A 269 4.38 -13.37 1.04
CA GLY A 269 5.37 -14.27 0.46
C GLY A 269 5.28 -15.70 1.02
N ARG A 270 5.12 -15.83 2.34
CA ARG A 270 4.90 -17.13 3.00
C ARG A 270 3.61 -17.79 2.53
N TYR A 271 2.50 -17.07 2.53
CA TYR A 271 1.21 -17.57 2.09
C TYR A 271 1.24 -18.05 0.64
N VAL A 272 1.84 -17.29 -0.27
CA VAL A 272 2.02 -17.69 -1.67
C VAL A 272 2.87 -18.96 -1.78
N GLY A 273 3.93 -19.07 -0.97
CA GLY A 273 4.75 -20.29 -0.90
C GLY A 273 3.94 -21.53 -0.48
N GLU A 274 3.03 -21.39 0.47
CA GLU A 274 2.13 -22.46 0.91
C GLU A 274 1.12 -22.86 -0.19
N LEU A 275 0.54 -21.89 -0.90
CA LEU A 275 -0.35 -22.14 -2.05
C LEU A 275 0.36 -22.98 -3.12
N ILE A 276 1.60 -22.61 -3.50
CA ILE A 276 2.40 -23.33 -4.48
C ILE A 276 2.74 -24.73 -4.01
N ALA A 277 3.10 -24.90 -2.75
CA ALA A 277 3.42 -26.22 -2.19
C ALA A 277 2.21 -27.17 -2.21
N ASN A 278 1.02 -26.63 -1.96
CA ASN A 278 -0.24 -27.38 -1.98
C ASN A 278 -0.69 -27.75 -3.41
N ASP A 279 -0.40 -26.90 -4.39
CA ASP A 279 -0.72 -27.16 -5.81
C ASP A 279 0.13 -28.30 -6.44
N ARG A 280 1.29 -28.59 -5.88
CA ARG A 280 2.18 -29.67 -6.34
C ARG A 280 1.83 -31.07 -5.84
N ARG A 281 0.81 -31.19 -5.01
CA ARG A 281 0.33 -32.46 -4.46
C ARG A 281 -0.86 -32.97 -5.25
#